data_0a69a23b73d0780330729b13e1db3e35
#
_entry.id   0a69a23b73d0780330729b13e1db3e35
#
_cell.length_a   1.000
_cell.length_b   1.000
_cell.length_c   1.000
_cell.angle_alpha   90.00
_cell.angle_beta   90.00
_cell.angle_gamma   90.00
#
_symmetry.space_group_name_H-M   'P 1'
#
loop_
_entity.id
_entity.type
_entity.pdbx_description
1 polymer ?
#
loop_
_entity_poly.entity_id
_entity_poly.type
_entity_poly.pdbx_seq_one_letter_code
_entity_poly.pdbx_strand_id
1 'polypeptide(L)'
;MVQLSSDWNNEAYVSLHLVQTMLEMAGLPRKSSYSHWIPEFKVKVPRLTANSRIVWTQKEVDFLVEDLSRYINFLVEIKTAKTRLDAAALIQLETYLKYSNTRFGILIDPFSVEIYEYTQGSATLKCKHNIENPEQVQPVANFVRFFLDIVKMRTIAIHTSKGGVGKTTLVVNIAYELAKLGNRVLVIDLDDQAHASLSLGVNKADEFDKASTLAEFDTVLDSFLDRKEVIEFLKDYDTPSFKYKEYIKSSPINKVFSKTGCSGKIDVLPSSYKTKDSALANLIGIREKRLNKALQQSGIANDYDYVLIDTPPSATTITSNGLYAAQYVVIPSQMEYLSVYGIRTPISRAKEVQEEMGKRGVILGIVPMMTEKNVKIHTTIKQSVQQRFQGLTILQEIKRAAAVGQASQVRQPISLFAEHNKGAAEVATQFSALTQQIMTRINQIESSVGM
;
A
#
# COMPACT_ATOMS: atom_id res chain seq x y z
N MET A 1 -29.79 -28.80 11.95
CA MET A 1 -29.54 -27.55 12.66
C MET A 1 -29.17 -27.92 14.10
N VAL A 2 -28.01 -27.53 14.57
CA VAL A 2 -27.60 -27.68 15.98
C VAL A 2 -28.52 -26.79 16.81
N GLN A 3 -29.13 -27.34 17.84
CA GLN A 3 -29.94 -26.57 18.79
C GLN A 3 -28.98 -25.79 19.68
N LEU A 4 -28.88 -24.48 19.46
CA LEU A 4 -27.98 -23.62 20.24
C LEU A 4 -28.52 -23.44 21.68
N SER A 5 -27.61 -23.34 22.66
CA SER A 5 -27.98 -22.96 24.02
C SER A 5 -28.53 -21.51 24.07
N SER A 6 -29.28 -21.19 25.13
CA SER A 6 -29.79 -19.84 25.35
C SER A 6 -28.69 -18.77 25.49
N ASP A 7 -27.46 -19.18 25.78
CA ASP A 7 -26.31 -18.30 25.98
C ASP A 7 -25.98 -17.53 24.70
N TRP A 8 -26.23 -18.12 23.51
CA TRP A 8 -26.06 -17.46 22.22
C TRP A 8 -27.04 -16.29 21.95
N ASN A 9 -28.01 -16.09 22.84
CA ASN A 9 -28.85 -14.88 22.83
C ASN A 9 -28.23 -13.72 23.60
N ASN A 10 -27.09 -13.92 24.24
CA ASN A 10 -26.34 -12.91 24.96
C ASN A 10 -25.18 -12.40 24.09
N GLU A 11 -25.16 -11.11 23.82
CA GLU A 11 -24.15 -10.49 22.96
C GLU A 11 -22.73 -10.59 23.54
N ALA A 12 -22.58 -10.45 24.86
CA ALA A 12 -21.30 -10.63 25.52
C ALA A 12 -20.77 -12.07 25.38
N TYR A 13 -21.67 -13.06 25.39
CA TYR A 13 -21.29 -14.47 25.15
C TYR A 13 -20.83 -14.67 23.69
N VAL A 14 -21.57 -14.16 22.71
CA VAL A 14 -21.18 -14.22 21.29
C VAL A 14 -19.85 -13.50 21.08
N SER A 15 -19.68 -12.32 21.68
CA SER A 15 -18.44 -11.56 21.62
C SER A 15 -17.24 -12.37 22.12
N LEU A 16 -17.35 -12.99 23.29
CA LEU A 16 -16.25 -13.71 23.93
C LEU A 16 -15.93 -15.03 23.20
N HIS A 17 -16.96 -15.85 22.98
CA HIS A 17 -16.79 -17.24 22.55
C HIS A 17 -16.66 -17.40 21.03
N LEU A 18 -17.24 -16.50 20.24
CA LEU A 18 -17.14 -16.55 18.79
C LEU A 18 -16.17 -15.48 18.27
N VAL A 19 -16.43 -14.19 18.52
CA VAL A 19 -15.76 -13.08 17.82
C VAL A 19 -14.32 -12.90 18.29
N GLN A 20 -14.08 -12.80 19.59
CA GLN A 20 -12.73 -12.61 20.10
C GLN A 20 -11.85 -13.82 19.80
N THR A 21 -12.39 -15.03 19.96
CA THR A 21 -11.70 -16.29 19.61
C THR A 21 -11.39 -16.35 18.11
N MET A 22 -12.35 -15.96 17.26
CA MET A 22 -12.17 -15.87 15.80
C MET A 22 -11.02 -14.92 15.43
N LEU A 23 -11.00 -13.72 16.02
CA LEU A 23 -9.96 -12.72 15.73
C LEU A 23 -8.57 -13.23 16.14
N GLU A 24 -8.44 -13.84 17.31
CA GLU A 24 -7.18 -14.42 17.77
C GLU A 24 -6.70 -15.56 16.85
N MET A 25 -7.60 -16.47 16.49
CA MET A 25 -7.30 -17.60 15.57
C MET A 25 -7.04 -17.11 14.13
N ALA A 26 -7.61 -15.98 13.72
CA ALA A 26 -7.30 -15.34 12.44
C ALA A 26 -5.92 -14.65 12.43
N GLY A 27 -5.17 -14.69 13.54
CA GLY A 27 -3.85 -14.10 13.67
C GLY A 27 -3.88 -12.63 14.06
N LEU A 28 -4.94 -12.17 14.71
CA LEU A 28 -5.13 -10.81 15.17
C LEU A 28 -5.29 -10.79 16.71
N PRO A 29 -4.22 -11.02 17.49
CA PRO A 29 -4.31 -10.97 18.95
C PRO A 29 -4.75 -9.57 19.43
N ARG A 30 -5.48 -9.54 20.54
CA ARG A 30 -6.13 -8.35 21.09
C ARG A 30 -5.18 -7.16 21.24
N LYS A 31 -3.94 -7.42 21.65
CA LYS A 31 -2.92 -6.38 21.82
C LYS A 31 -1.54 -6.95 21.48
N SER A 32 -0.95 -6.44 20.41
CA SER A 32 0.40 -6.80 20.00
C SER A 32 1.05 -5.62 19.27
N SER A 33 2.29 -5.79 18.80
CA SER A 33 2.96 -4.80 17.96
C SER A 33 2.34 -4.66 16.57
N TYR A 34 1.45 -5.55 16.18
CA TYR A 34 0.87 -5.62 14.82
C TYR A 34 -0.66 -5.75 14.78
N SER A 35 -1.35 -5.87 15.90
CA SER A 35 -2.81 -5.79 15.94
C SER A 35 -3.31 -5.17 17.24
N HIS A 36 -4.45 -4.47 17.16
CA HIS A 36 -5.07 -3.81 18.27
C HIS A 36 -6.59 -3.81 18.11
N TRP A 37 -7.33 -4.11 19.18
CA TRP A 37 -8.79 -4.00 19.19
C TRP A 37 -9.21 -2.85 20.08
N ILE A 38 -10.12 -2.03 19.57
CA ILE A 38 -10.76 -0.94 20.30
C ILE A 38 -12.23 -1.34 20.51
N PRO A 39 -12.58 -1.90 21.68
CA PRO A 39 -13.96 -2.25 21.98
C PRO A 39 -14.81 -1.00 22.18
N GLU A 40 -16.11 -1.13 21.93
CA GLU A 40 -17.09 -0.03 22.07
C GLU A 40 -16.61 1.24 21.35
N PHE A 41 -16.12 1.04 20.11
CA PHE A 41 -15.55 2.14 19.32
C PHE A 41 -16.60 3.18 18.98
N LYS A 42 -16.31 4.44 19.33
CA LYS A 42 -17.25 5.55 19.23
C LYS A 42 -17.22 6.23 17.87
N VAL A 43 -18.33 6.17 17.15
CA VAL A 43 -18.52 6.82 15.86
C VAL A 43 -19.48 8.00 16.03
N LYS A 44 -19.08 9.19 15.58
CA LYS A 44 -19.97 10.37 15.54
C LYS A 44 -20.84 10.31 14.30
N VAL A 45 -22.16 10.22 14.49
CA VAL A 45 -23.13 10.16 13.40
C VAL A 45 -24.10 11.35 13.46
N PRO A 46 -24.51 11.94 12.32
CA PRO A 46 -25.47 13.01 12.30
C PRO A 46 -26.87 12.47 12.55
N ARG A 47 -27.65 13.20 13.32
CA ARG A 47 -29.10 12.98 13.56
C ARG A 47 -29.86 14.25 13.26
N LEU A 48 -30.93 14.14 12.48
CA LEU A 48 -31.87 15.22 12.29
C LEU A 48 -32.79 15.31 13.53
N THR A 49 -32.85 16.49 14.11
CA THR A 49 -33.88 16.79 15.17
C THR A 49 -35.23 17.11 14.55
N ALA A 50 -36.28 17.09 15.36
CA ALA A 50 -37.64 17.46 14.93
C ALA A 50 -37.71 18.87 14.26
N ASN A 51 -36.77 19.76 14.60
CA ASN A 51 -36.64 21.11 14.02
C ASN A 51 -35.66 21.17 12.83
N SER A 52 -35.40 20.06 12.12
CA SER A 52 -34.52 19.96 10.96
C SER A 52 -33.07 20.44 11.22
N ARG A 53 -32.62 20.48 12.47
CA ARG A 53 -31.23 20.76 12.81
C ARG A 53 -30.42 19.47 12.86
N ILE A 54 -29.19 19.51 12.29
CA ILE A 54 -28.25 18.39 12.39
C ILE A 54 -27.56 18.47 13.74
N VAL A 55 -27.71 17.41 14.54
CA VAL A 55 -26.97 17.21 15.79
C VAL A 55 -26.12 15.95 15.65
N TRP A 56 -24.88 16.04 16.09
CA TRP A 56 -23.96 14.90 16.08
C TRP A 56 -24.17 14.08 17.36
N THR A 57 -24.48 12.81 17.21
CA THR A 57 -24.62 11.86 18.32
C THR A 57 -23.49 10.84 18.27
N GLN A 58 -23.06 10.38 19.43
CA GLN A 58 -22.13 9.26 19.53
C GLN A 58 -22.90 7.95 19.47
N LYS A 59 -22.42 7.03 18.64
CA LYS A 59 -22.86 5.64 18.55
C LYS A 59 -21.67 4.74 18.79
N GLU A 60 -21.91 3.55 19.28
CA GLU A 60 -20.89 2.56 19.58
C GLU A 60 -21.02 1.39 18.61
N VAL A 61 -19.89 0.93 18.07
CA VAL A 61 -19.72 -0.33 17.33
C VAL A 61 -18.90 -1.26 18.19
N ASP A 62 -19.17 -2.55 18.15
CA ASP A 62 -18.58 -3.49 19.10
C ASP A 62 -17.05 -3.48 19.08
N PHE A 63 -16.45 -3.50 17.88
CA PHE A 63 -15.00 -3.36 17.75
C PHE A 63 -14.60 -2.55 16.52
N LEU A 64 -13.57 -1.73 16.68
CA LEU A 64 -12.64 -1.39 15.61
C LEU A 64 -11.41 -2.26 15.79
N VAL A 65 -11.07 -3.02 14.74
CA VAL A 65 -9.88 -3.86 14.70
C VAL A 65 -8.86 -3.23 13.76
N GLU A 66 -7.66 -3.00 14.27
CA GLU A 66 -6.52 -2.50 13.51
C GLU A 66 -5.54 -3.64 13.25
N ASP A 67 -5.39 -4.04 11.99
CA ASP A 67 -4.34 -4.96 11.54
C ASP A 67 -3.17 -4.14 10.97
N LEU A 68 -2.23 -3.82 11.82
CA LEU A 68 -1.06 -3.02 11.48
C LEU A 68 -0.09 -3.76 10.55
N SER A 69 -0.16 -5.08 10.50
CA SER A 69 0.70 -5.88 9.61
C SER A 69 0.24 -5.82 8.17
N ARG A 70 -1.08 -5.75 7.95
CA ARG A 70 -1.71 -5.67 6.62
C ARG A 70 -2.12 -4.26 6.24
N TYR A 71 -1.94 -3.27 7.15
CA TYR A 71 -2.44 -1.90 7.00
C TYR A 71 -3.95 -1.82 6.78
N ILE A 72 -4.73 -2.67 7.44
CA ILE A 72 -6.18 -2.72 7.33
C ILE A 72 -6.81 -2.39 8.67
N ASN A 73 -7.85 -1.56 8.62
CA ASN A 73 -8.77 -1.37 9.73
C ASN A 73 -10.16 -1.84 9.30
N PHE A 74 -10.87 -2.51 10.18
CA PHE A 74 -12.24 -2.94 9.92
C PHE A 74 -13.09 -2.87 11.18
N LEU A 75 -14.38 -2.62 10.99
CA LEU A 75 -15.36 -2.64 12.06
C LEU A 75 -15.94 -4.05 12.21
N VAL A 76 -16.26 -4.43 13.43
CA VAL A 76 -17.02 -5.65 13.73
C VAL A 76 -18.27 -5.26 14.49
N GLU A 77 -19.42 -5.65 13.97
CA GLU A 77 -20.73 -5.49 14.58
C GLU A 77 -21.32 -6.87 14.85
N ILE A 78 -21.69 -7.12 16.09
CA ILE A 78 -22.13 -8.42 16.60
C ILE A 78 -23.64 -8.46 16.68
N LYS A 79 -24.21 -9.58 16.33
CA LYS A 79 -25.62 -9.90 16.56
C LYS A 79 -25.74 -11.25 17.29
N THR A 80 -26.84 -11.42 17.98
CA THR A 80 -27.13 -12.65 18.76
C THR A 80 -27.94 -13.63 17.91
N ALA A 81 -28.15 -14.84 18.43
CA ALA A 81 -29.05 -15.80 17.79
C ALA A 81 -30.49 -15.29 17.69
N LYS A 82 -30.88 -14.33 18.53
CA LYS A 82 -32.19 -13.70 18.53
C LYS A 82 -32.30 -12.48 17.61
N THR A 83 -31.26 -11.62 17.59
CA THR A 83 -31.28 -10.37 16.79
C THR A 83 -30.88 -10.56 15.34
N ARG A 84 -30.13 -11.59 14.99
CA ARG A 84 -29.75 -12.00 13.64
C ARG A 84 -29.16 -10.88 12.76
N LEU A 85 -28.55 -11.30 11.65
CA LEU A 85 -28.14 -10.37 10.59
C LEU A 85 -29.34 -10.05 9.70
N ASP A 86 -29.77 -8.80 9.72
CA ASP A 86 -30.91 -8.31 8.93
C ASP A 86 -30.58 -6.97 8.23
N ALA A 87 -31.55 -6.42 7.52
CA ALA A 87 -31.39 -5.15 6.83
C ALA A 87 -31.07 -3.98 7.79
N ALA A 88 -31.58 -4.03 9.03
CA ALA A 88 -31.32 -2.99 10.03
C ALA A 88 -29.86 -3.05 10.51
N ALA A 89 -29.33 -4.26 10.73
CA ALA A 89 -27.91 -4.46 11.06
C ALA A 89 -26.98 -3.94 9.95
N LEU A 90 -27.34 -4.17 8.67
CA LEU A 90 -26.58 -3.65 7.54
C LEU A 90 -26.59 -2.13 7.47
N ILE A 91 -27.76 -1.50 7.62
CA ILE A 91 -27.89 -0.02 7.65
C ILE A 91 -27.08 0.58 8.81
N GLN A 92 -27.07 -0.10 9.95
CA GLN A 92 -26.27 0.29 11.11
C GLN A 92 -24.77 0.24 10.78
N LEU A 93 -24.29 -0.88 10.25
CA LEU A 93 -22.87 -1.05 9.84
C LEU A 93 -22.48 -0.03 8.76
N GLU A 94 -23.32 0.16 7.73
CA GLU A 94 -23.08 1.14 6.67
C GLU A 94 -22.91 2.56 7.23
N THR A 95 -23.75 2.94 8.18
CA THR A 95 -23.63 4.21 8.87
C THR A 95 -22.30 4.33 9.60
N TYR A 96 -21.87 3.29 10.30
CA TYR A 96 -20.59 3.30 11.00
C TYR A 96 -19.42 3.38 10.05
N LEU A 97 -19.38 2.59 8.99
CA LEU A 97 -18.35 2.62 7.96
C LEU A 97 -18.19 4.00 7.33
N LYS A 98 -19.33 4.63 6.98
CA LYS A 98 -19.36 5.98 6.39
C LYS A 98 -18.70 7.02 7.29
N TYR A 99 -19.04 7.03 8.58
CA TYR A 99 -18.63 8.09 9.50
C TYR A 99 -17.34 7.79 10.28
N SER A 100 -16.87 6.55 10.28
CA SER A 100 -15.55 6.17 10.79
C SER A 100 -14.44 6.25 9.72
N ASN A 101 -14.82 6.45 8.44
CA ASN A 101 -13.90 6.36 7.30
C ASN A 101 -13.20 5.01 7.21
N THR A 102 -13.91 3.94 7.56
CA THR A 102 -13.41 2.57 7.50
C THR A 102 -13.95 1.88 6.25
N ARG A 103 -13.08 1.19 5.52
CA ARG A 103 -13.45 0.55 4.23
C ARG A 103 -14.22 -0.75 4.44
N PHE A 104 -13.86 -1.56 5.42
CA PHE A 104 -14.44 -2.89 5.63
C PHE A 104 -15.18 -3.00 6.95
N GLY A 105 -16.27 -3.77 6.92
CA GLY A 105 -17.03 -4.11 8.10
C GLY A 105 -17.45 -5.57 8.10
N ILE A 106 -17.47 -6.16 9.26
CA ILE A 106 -17.90 -7.53 9.51
C ILE A 106 -19.18 -7.49 10.32
N LEU A 107 -20.25 -8.08 9.78
CA LEU A 107 -21.42 -8.46 10.54
C LEU A 107 -21.32 -9.94 10.89
N ILE A 108 -21.50 -10.29 12.16
CA ILE A 108 -21.41 -11.66 12.63
C ILE A 108 -22.49 -11.99 13.65
N ASP A 109 -23.12 -13.15 13.45
CA ASP A 109 -23.99 -13.80 14.42
C ASP A 109 -23.61 -15.28 14.56
N PRO A 110 -24.19 -16.08 15.47
CA PRO A 110 -23.87 -17.49 15.63
C PRO A 110 -24.13 -18.38 14.41
N PHE A 111 -24.73 -17.85 13.34
CA PHE A 111 -25.10 -18.63 12.14
C PHE A 111 -24.37 -18.21 10.89
N SER A 112 -23.83 -16.99 10.85
CA SER A 112 -23.13 -16.48 9.67
C SER A 112 -22.18 -15.34 9.99
N VAL A 113 -21.15 -15.20 9.15
CA VAL A 113 -20.31 -14.02 9.07
C VAL A 113 -20.42 -13.44 7.66
N GLU A 114 -20.66 -12.14 7.60
CA GLU A 114 -20.79 -11.37 6.35
C GLU A 114 -19.79 -10.23 6.36
N ILE A 115 -19.02 -10.09 5.29
CA ILE A 115 -18.01 -9.05 5.15
C ILE A 115 -18.41 -8.09 4.04
N TYR A 116 -18.47 -6.81 4.40
CA TYR A 116 -18.91 -5.71 3.55
C TYR A 116 -17.77 -4.77 3.23
N GLU A 117 -17.77 -4.23 2.02
CA GLU A 117 -16.88 -3.15 1.61
C GLU A 117 -17.72 -1.89 1.37
N TYR A 118 -17.32 -0.79 2.02
CA TYR A 118 -17.93 0.52 1.83
C TYR A 118 -17.21 1.30 0.75
N THR A 119 -17.87 1.48 -0.40
CA THR A 119 -17.35 2.23 -1.54
C THR A 119 -18.47 3.04 -2.19
N GLN A 120 -18.16 4.19 -2.74
CA GLN A 120 -19.10 5.05 -3.48
C GLN A 120 -20.40 5.38 -2.72
N GLY A 121 -20.33 5.41 -1.40
CA GLY A 121 -21.48 5.81 -0.56
C GLY A 121 -22.37 4.67 -0.09
N SER A 122 -22.08 3.42 -0.39
CA SER A 122 -22.84 2.25 0.03
C SER A 122 -21.95 1.08 0.46
N ALA A 123 -22.48 0.22 1.33
CA ALA A 123 -21.85 -1.03 1.73
C ALA A 123 -22.33 -2.18 0.84
N THR A 124 -21.37 -2.87 0.20
CA THR A 124 -21.62 -4.02 -0.68
C THR A 124 -21.06 -5.30 -0.06
N LEU A 125 -21.87 -6.37 -0.06
CA LEU A 125 -21.44 -7.67 0.41
C LEU A 125 -20.29 -8.20 -0.47
N LYS A 126 -19.16 -8.52 0.13
CA LYS A 126 -17.99 -9.12 -0.56
C LYS A 126 -17.99 -10.62 -0.46
N CYS A 127 -18.22 -11.13 0.72
CA CYS A 127 -18.27 -12.56 0.96
C CYS A 127 -19.07 -12.88 2.21
N LYS A 128 -19.55 -14.13 2.26
CA LYS A 128 -20.35 -14.67 3.35
C LYS A 128 -19.92 -16.10 3.64
N HIS A 129 -19.90 -16.46 4.91
CA HIS A 129 -19.69 -17.82 5.38
C HIS A 129 -20.79 -18.21 6.36
N ASN A 130 -21.42 -19.37 6.13
CA ASN A 130 -22.42 -19.91 7.07
C ASN A 130 -21.71 -20.69 8.17
N ILE A 131 -22.08 -20.43 9.40
CA ILE A 131 -21.52 -21.09 10.59
C ILE A 131 -22.42 -22.28 10.93
N GLU A 132 -21.93 -23.48 10.73
CA GLU A 132 -22.67 -24.72 11.05
C GLU A 132 -22.71 -24.98 12.54
N ASN A 133 -21.59 -24.73 13.23
CA ASN A 133 -21.46 -24.84 14.67
C ASN A 133 -20.61 -23.66 15.21
N PRO A 134 -21.19 -22.71 15.96
CA PRO A 134 -20.47 -21.55 16.47
C PRO A 134 -19.41 -21.88 17.53
N GLU A 135 -19.42 -23.09 18.10
CA GLU A 135 -18.37 -23.58 19.01
C GLU A 135 -17.09 -23.96 18.24
N GLN A 136 -17.20 -24.27 16.94
CA GLN A 136 -16.09 -24.55 16.04
C GLN A 136 -15.63 -23.28 15.33
N VAL A 137 -14.86 -22.46 16.02
CA VAL A 137 -14.46 -21.13 15.56
C VAL A 137 -13.42 -21.15 14.43
N GLN A 138 -12.62 -22.23 14.33
CA GLN A 138 -11.50 -22.29 13.35
C GLN A 138 -11.91 -22.07 11.88
N PRO A 139 -13.02 -22.65 11.36
CA PRO A 139 -13.46 -22.39 9.97
C PRO A 139 -13.79 -20.91 9.73
N VAL A 140 -14.44 -20.26 10.71
CA VAL A 140 -14.79 -18.84 10.63
C VAL A 140 -13.52 -17.97 10.66
N ALA A 141 -12.57 -18.30 11.52
CA ALA A 141 -11.29 -17.61 11.60
C ALA A 141 -10.48 -17.74 10.31
N ASN A 142 -10.45 -18.93 9.71
CA ASN A 142 -9.80 -19.15 8.42
C ASN A 142 -10.44 -18.35 7.29
N PHE A 143 -11.76 -18.25 7.28
CA PHE A 143 -12.51 -17.45 6.31
C PHE A 143 -12.16 -15.95 6.43
N VAL A 144 -12.21 -15.39 7.64
CA VAL A 144 -11.85 -13.98 7.88
C VAL A 144 -10.39 -13.72 7.53
N ARG A 145 -9.48 -14.60 7.95
CA ARG A 145 -8.06 -14.50 7.60
C ARG A 145 -7.83 -14.49 6.09
N PHE A 146 -8.47 -15.41 5.36
CA PHE A 146 -8.37 -15.49 3.90
C PHE A 146 -8.84 -14.18 3.26
N PHE A 147 -9.96 -13.60 3.71
CA PHE A 147 -10.42 -12.31 3.23
C PHE A 147 -9.40 -11.19 3.50
N LEU A 148 -8.88 -11.10 4.72
CA LEU A 148 -7.89 -10.06 5.09
C LEU A 148 -6.60 -10.20 4.25
N ASP A 149 -6.21 -11.41 3.90
CA ASP A 149 -5.04 -11.66 3.05
C ASP A 149 -5.26 -11.24 1.59
N ILE A 150 -6.51 -11.24 1.12
CA ILE A 150 -6.86 -10.75 -0.23
C ILE A 150 -6.87 -9.22 -0.30
N VAL A 151 -7.45 -8.57 0.72
CA VAL A 151 -7.75 -7.12 0.67
C VAL A 151 -6.67 -6.23 1.28
N LYS A 152 -5.61 -6.80 1.81
CA LYS A 152 -4.52 -6.03 2.42
C LYS A 152 -3.82 -5.10 1.44
N MET A 153 -3.45 -3.92 1.92
CA MET A 153 -2.56 -3.03 1.19
C MET A 153 -1.13 -3.61 1.17
N ARG A 154 -0.51 -3.63 0.00
CA ARG A 154 0.87 -4.13 -0.18
C ARG A 154 1.83 -2.97 -0.42
N THR A 155 2.87 -2.90 0.39
CA THR A 155 3.89 -1.84 0.30
C THR A 155 5.20 -2.41 -0.24
N ILE A 156 5.70 -1.85 -1.33
CA ILE A 156 6.89 -2.32 -2.05
C ILE A 156 7.87 -1.17 -2.19
N ALA A 157 9.06 -1.28 -1.60
CA ALA A 157 10.15 -0.34 -1.85
C ALA A 157 11.03 -0.82 -3.01
N ILE A 158 11.36 0.10 -3.90
CA ILE A 158 12.37 -0.11 -4.94
C ILE A 158 13.64 0.55 -4.45
N HIS A 159 14.65 -0.28 -4.07
CA HIS A 159 15.85 0.23 -3.40
C HIS A 159 17.13 -0.33 -3.97
N THR A 160 18.09 0.55 -4.19
CA THR A 160 19.51 0.23 -4.44
C THR A 160 20.37 1.45 -4.12
N SER A 161 21.59 1.21 -3.65
CA SER A 161 22.53 2.28 -3.29
C SER A 161 23.20 2.96 -4.49
N LYS A 162 23.07 2.39 -5.71
CA LYS A 162 23.66 2.95 -6.94
C LYS A 162 22.66 3.90 -7.60
N GLY A 163 23.12 5.11 -7.95
CA GLY A 163 22.35 6.06 -8.76
C GLY A 163 22.23 5.59 -10.22
N GLY A 164 21.19 6.06 -10.94
CA GLY A 164 21.04 5.80 -12.38
C GLY A 164 20.72 4.35 -12.78
N VAL A 165 20.37 3.48 -11.85
CA VAL A 165 20.06 2.06 -12.12
C VAL A 165 18.64 1.86 -12.65
N GLY A 166 17.76 2.88 -12.57
CA GLY A 166 16.39 2.80 -13.04
C GLY A 166 15.37 2.51 -11.94
N LYS A 167 15.61 2.92 -10.68
CA LYS A 167 14.63 2.82 -9.57
C LYS A 167 13.31 3.46 -9.93
N THR A 168 13.34 4.76 -10.20
CA THR A 168 12.17 5.56 -10.59
C THR A 168 11.47 5.00 -11.83
N THR A 169 12.24 4.54 -12.83
CA THR A 169 11.70 3.89 -14.02
C THR A 169 10.90 2.65 -13.65
N LEU A 170 11.40 1.82 -12.73
CA LEU A 170 10.66 0.65 -12.22
C LEU A 170 9.38 1.07 -11.50
N VAL A 171 9.48 2.03 -10.56
CA VAL A 171 8.32 2.52 -9.80
C VAL A 171 7.20 2.98 -10.72
N VAL A 172 7.50 3.86 -11.67
CA VAL A 172 6.51 4.46 -12.58
C VAL A 172 5.84 3.39 -13.45
N ASN A 173 6.63 2.47 -14.00
CA ASN A 173 6.11 1.46 -14.91
C ASN A 173 5.35 0.34 -14.18
N ILE A 174 5.84 -0.11 -13.00
CA ILE A 174 5.10 -1.07 -12.17
C ILE A 174 3.78 -0.45 -11.68
N ALA A 175 3.78 0.85 -11.28
CA ALA A 175 2.56 1.54 -10.89
C ALA A 175 1.52 1.54 -12.01
N TYR A 176 1.96 1.82 -13.24
CA TYR A 176 1.06 1.81 -14.41
C TYR A 176 0.50 0.42 -14.69
N GLU A 177 1.34 -0.61 -14.70
CA GLU A 177 0.89 -1.98 -14.95
C GLU A 177 -0.07 -2.48 -13.87
N LEU A 178 0.19 -2.18 -12.58
CA LEU A 178 -0.74 -2.50 -11.50
C LEU A 178 -2.08 -1.78 -11.65
N ALA A 179 -2.06 -0.50 -11.98
CA ALA A 179 -3.28 0.28 -12.19
C ALA A 179 -4.06 -0.21 -13.42
N LYS A 180 -3.38 -0.57 -14.51
CA LYS A 180 -3.97 -1.18 -15.70
C LYS A 180 -4.71 -2.49 -15.39
N LEU A 181 -4.29 -3.22 -14.36
CA LEU A 181 -4.97 -4.41 -13.82
C LEU A 181 -6.13 -4.07 -12.85
N GLY A 182 -6.51 -2.80 -12.73
CA GLY A 182 -7.63 -2.35 -11.90
C GLY A 182 -7.26 -2.01 -10.46
N ASN A 183 -5.99 -2.07 -10.07
CA ASN A 183 -5.57 -1.77 -8.71
C ASN A 183 -5.47 -0.25 -8.47
N ARG A 184 -5.73 0.16 -7.23
CA ARG A 184 -5.52 1.53 -6.75
C ARG A 184 -4.11 1.63 -6.19
N VAL A 185 -3.27 2.42 -6.85
CA VAL A 185 -1.84 2.51 -6.56
C VAL A 185 -1.49 3.89 -6.01
N LEU A 186 -0.80 3.92 -4.87
CA LEU A 186 -0.14 5.10 -4.36
C LEU A 186 1.36 4.99 -4.62
N VAL A 187 1.93 5.99 -5.26
CA VAL A 187 3.39 6.13 -5.36
C VAL A 187 3.85 7.13 -4.31
N ILE A 188 4.80 6.73 -3.48
CA ILE A 188 5.47 7.61 -2.51
C ILE A 188 6.87 7.89 -3.04
N ASP A 189 7.11 9.14 -3.37
CA ASP A 189 8.41 9.61 -3.83
C ASP A 189 9.22 10.11 -2.62
N LEU A 190 10.36 9.48 -2.35
CA LEU A 190 11.27 9.85 -1.26
C LEU A 190 12.58 10.46 -1.77
N ASP A 191 12.75 10.60 -3.09
CA ASP A 191 13.94 11.19 -3.69
C ASP A 191 13.77 12.71 -3.78
N ASP A 192 14.75 13.48 -3.31
CA ASP A 192 14.74 14.95 -3.39
C ASP A 192 14.79 15.47 -4.85
N GLN A 193 15.18 14.62 -5.79
CA GLN A 193 15.12 14.92 -7.23
C GLN A 193 13.68 14.82 -7.79
N ALA A 194 12.74 14.28 -7.03
CA ALA A 194 11.30 14.20 -7.35
C ALA A 194 10.99 13.56 -8.73
N HIS A 195 11.84 12.66 -9.20
CA HIS A 195 11.72 12.09 -10.55
C HIS A 195 10.44 11.25 -10.73
N ALA A 196 9.98 10.52 -9.69
CA ALA A 196 8.72 9.78 -9.77
C ALA A 196 7.52 10.73 -9.83
N SER A 197 7.53 11.79 -9.02
CA SER A 197 6.52 12.84 -9.01
C SER A 197 6.40 13.54 -10.37
N LEU A 198 7.54 13.90 -10.96
CA LEU A 198 7.61 14.52 -12.28
C LEU A 198 7.12 13.57 -13.39
N SER A 199 7.57 12.32 -13.38
CA SER A 199 7.20 11.32 -14.39
C SER A 199 5.71 10.96 -14.36
N LEU A 200 5.08 11.09 -13.20
CA LEU A 200 3.64 10.85 -13.02
C LEU A 200 2.80 12.15 -13.14
N GLY A 201 3.43 13.27 -13.50
CA GLY A 201 2.79 14.53 -13.86
C GLY A 201 2.12 15.28 -12.71
N VAL A 202 2.52 15.04 -11.46
CA VAL A 202 1.88 15.68 -10.29
C VAL A 202 2.59 16.93 -9.80
N ASN A 203 3.85 17.11 -10.11
CA ASN A 203 4.56 18.36 -9.92
C ASN A 203 4.42 19.21 -11.19
N LYS A 204 4.43 20.54 -11.04
CA LYS A 204 4.28 21.49 -12.16
C LYS A 204 5.49 21.45 -13.13
N ALA A 205 5.79 20.24 -13.61
CA ALA A 205 6.89 20.00 -14.51
C ALA A 205 6.79 20.85 -15.79
N ASP A 206 5.55 21.17 -16.24
CA ASP A 206 5.32 22.07 -17.37
C ASP A 206 5.72 23.52 -17.08
N GLU A 207 5.75 23.93 -15.82
CA GLU A 207 6.24 25.26 -15.42
C GLU A 207 7.77 25.27 -15.42
N PHE A 208 8.44 24.20 -15.00
CA PHE A 208 9.90 24.08 -15.14
C PHE A 208 10.36 24.09 -16.60
N ASP A 209 9.63 23.39 -17.48
CA ASP A 209 9.97 23.36 -18.91
C ASP A 209 9.79 24.73 -19.60
N LYS A 210 8.97 25.62 -19.03
CA LYS A 210 8.74 26.97 -19.52
C LYS A 210 9.70 27.99 -18.92
N ALA A 211 10.36 27.66 -17.80
CA ALA A 211 11.32 28.57 -17.18
C ALA A 211 12.57 28.72 -18.06
N SER A 212 12.77 29.91 -18.59
CA SER A 212 13.88 30.25 -19.48
C SER A 212 15.05 30.91 -18.76
N THR A 213 14.82 31.34 -17.51
CA THR A 213 15.80 32.07 -16.69
C THR A 213 15.90 31.41 -15.28
N LEU A 214 17.05 31.64 -14.62
CA LEU A 214 17.22 31.21 -13.22
C LEU A 214 16.16 31.80 -12.29
N ALA A 215 15.79 33.07 -12.49
CA ALA A 215 14.76 33.73 -11.68
C ALA A 215 13.37 33.11 -11.86
N GLU A 216 13.00 32.71 -13.07
CA GLU A 216 11.76 31.97 -13.34
C GLU A 216 11.81 30.59 -12.71
N PHE A 217 12.97 29.90 -12.81
CA PHE A 217 13.19 28.61 -12.20
C PHE A 217 13.07 28.69 -10.67
N ASP A 218 13.69 29.70 -10.04
CA ASP A 218 13.58 29.96 -8.60
C ASP A 218 12.12 30.26 -8.20
N THR A 219 11.39 31.03 -9.00
CA THR A 219 9.96 31.31 -8.76
C THR A 219 9.13 30.03 -8.79
N VAL A 220 9.41 29.11 -9.72
CA VAL A 220 8.76 27.80 -9.75
C VAL A 220 9.13 26.98 -8.49
N LEU A 221 10.41 26.97 -8.09
CA LEU A 221 10.85 26.32 -6.86
C LEU A 221 10.14 26.89 -5.62
N ASP A 222 10.05 28.20 -5.50
CA ASP A 222 9.37 28.86 -4.38
C ASP A 222 7.89 28.48 -4.30
N SER A 223 7.24 28.25 -5.46
CA SER A 223 5.86 27.77 -5.49
C SER A 223 5.64 26.40 -4.85
N PHE A 224 6.72 25.65 -4.57
CA PHE A 224 6.66 24.39 -3.82
C PHE A 224 6.74 24.57 -2.31
N LEU A 225 7.14 25.76 -1.79
CA LEU A 225 7.35 25.99 -0.36
C LEU A 225 6.09 25.75 0.48
N ASP A 226 4.93 26.13 -0.03
CA ASP A 226 3.63 26.01 0.65
C ASP A 226 2.91 24.68 0.37
N ARG A 227 3.53 23.77 -0.37
CA ARG A 227 2.88 22.50 -0.73
C ARG A 227 3.01 21.48 0.39
N LYS A 228 1.92 20.75 0.57
CA LYS A 228 1.90 19.56 1.38
C LYS A 228 2.46 18.38 0.56
N GLU A 229 3.66 17.95 0.92
CA GLU A 229 4.44 16.89 0.26
C GLU A 229 4.86 15.82 1.27
N VAL A 230 5.69 14.86 0.85
CA VAL A 230 6.11 13.74 1.70
C VAL A 230 6.80 14.18 2.98
N ILE A 231 7.55 15.27 2.96
CA ILE A 231 8.26 15.74 4.16
C ILE A 231 7.29 16.32 5.20
N GLU A 232 6.31 17.11 4.77
CA GLU A 232 5.23 17.60 5.61
C GLU A 232 4.34 16.45 6.10
N PHE A 233 4.04 15.48 5.24
CA PHE A 233 3.32 14.26 5.62
C PHE A 233 4.02 13.52 6.76
N LEU A 234 5.35 13.37 6.68
CA LEU A 234 6.16 12.75 7.74
C LEU A 234 6.23 13.58 9.03
N LYS A 235 6.06 14.91 8.95
CA LYS A 235 6.03 15.80 10.13
C LYS A 235 4.66 15.81 10.81
N ASP A 236 3.60 15.80 10.01
CA ASP A 236 2.26 16.16 10.47
C ASP A 236 1.38 14.96 10.84
N TYR A 237 1.76 13.71 10.48
CA TYR A 237 0.89 12.53 10.57
C TYR A 237 0.34 12.27 11.99
N ASP A 238 1.00 12.72 13.03
CA ASP A 238 0.62 12.55 14.44
C ASP A 238 -0.10 13.78 15.02
N THR A 239 -0.43 14.78 14.18
CA THR A 239 -1.18 15.97 14.60
C THR A 239 -2.70 15.74 14.51
N PRO A 240 -3.51 16.36 15.41
CA PRO A 240 -4.97 16.19 15.40
C PRO A 240 -5.67 16.68 14.12
N SER A 241 -5.04 17.58 13.37
CA SER A 241 -5.56 18.16 12.13
C SER A 241 -5.15 17.38 10.88
N PHE A 242 -4.38 16.32 11.01
CA PHE A 242 -3.83 15.57 9.88
C PHE A 242 -4.92 14.92 9.04
N LYS A 243 -4.87 15.19 7.74
CA LYS A 243 -5.71 14.58 6.72
C LYS A 243 -4.85 14.17 5.54
N TYR A 244 -4.49 12.89 5.45
CA TYR A 244 -3.55 12.40 4.45
C TYR A 244 -3.92 12.78 3.00
N LYS A 245 -5.22 12.92 2.69
CA LYS A 245 -5.70 13.29 1.34
C LYS A 245 -5.22 14.67 0.88
N GLU A 246 -4.86 15.55 1.79
CA GLU A 246 -4.33 16.89 1.45
C GLU A 246 -2.91 16.82 0.88
N TYR A 247 -2.16 15.76 1.19
CA TYR A 247 -0.78 15.54 0.75
C TYR A 247 -0.71 14.75 -0.57
N ILE A 248 -1.77 14.04 -0.93
CA ILE A 248 -1.79 13.16 -2.09
C ILE A 248 -2.32 13.91 -3.33
N LYS A 249 -1.68 13.66 -4.47
CA LYS A 249 -2.03 14.25 -5.76
C LYS A 249 -2.42 13.15 -6.73
N SER A 250 -3.51 13.37 -7.48
CA SER A 250 -3.96 12.44 -8.51
C SER A 250 -3.12 12.62 -9.78
N SER A 251 -2.60 11.53 -10.33
CA SER A 251 -1.85 11.57 -11.58
C SER A 251 -2.77 11.87 -12.77
N PRO A 252 -2.36 12.76 -13.71
CA PRO A 252 -3.08 12.97 -14.97
C PRO A 252 -3.29 11.70 -15.80
N ILE A 253 -2.46 10.67 -15.61
CA ILE A 253 -2.57 9.35 -16.25
C ILE A 253 -3.92 8.69 -15.95
N ASN A 254 -4.57 9.02 -14.83
CA ASN A 254 -5.89 8.50 -14.47
C ASN A 254 -6.97 8.80 -15.49
N LYS A 255 -6.80 9.85 -16.31
CA LYS A 255 -7.69 10.15 -17.44
C LYS A 255 -7.67 9.05 -18.51
N VAL A 256 -6.55 8.35 -18.67
CA VAL A 256 -6.43 7.21 -19.60
C VAL A 256 -7.28 6.04 -19.10
N PHE A 257 -7.14 5.70 -17.81
CA PHE A 257 -7.91 4.63 -17.19
C PHE A 257 -9.42 4.89 -17.23
N SER A 258 -9.84 6.13 -16.94
CA SER A 258 -11.26 6.53 -17.04
C SER A 258 -11.83 6.37 -18.45
N LYS A 259 -11.05 6.68 -19.49
CA LYS A 259 -11.47 6.55 -20.89
C LYS A 259 -11.63 5.07 -21.32
N THR A 260 -10.82 4.19 -20.77
CA THR A 260 -10.85 2.74 -21.07
C THR A 260 -11.82 1.95 -20.18
N GLY A 261 -12.50 2.61 -19.23
CA GLY A 261 -13.37 1.96 -18.25
C GLY A 261 -12.62 1.13 -17.20
N CYS A 262 -11.31 1.33 -17.07
CA CYS A 262 -10.51 0.65 -16.05
C CYS A 262 -10.73 1.32 -14.69
N SER A 263 -10.96 0.52 -13.64
CA SER A 263 -11.16 0.98 -12.26
C SER A 263 -9.88 1.39 -11.54
N GLY A 264 -8.72 1.08 -12.13
CA GLY A 264 -7.42 1.39 -11.53
C GLY A 264 -7.10 2.88 -11.50
N LYS A 265 -6.25 3.25 -10.57
CA LYS A 265 -5.76 4.64 -10.46
C LYS A 265 -4.33 4.70 -9.93
N ILE A 266 -3.66 5.80 -10.22
CA ILE A 266 -2.36 6.16 -9.67
C ILE A 266 -2.48 7.52 -9.01
N ASP A 267 -2.23 7.57 -7.71
CA ASP A 267 -2.07 8.80 -6.97
C ASP A 267 -0.63 8.87 -6.44
N VAL A 268 -0.16 10.06 -6.10
CA VAL A 268 1.23 10.29 -5.69
C VAL A 268 1.28 11.09 -4.40
N LEU A 269 2.08 10.64 -3.46
CA LEU A 269 2.59 11.45 -2.37
C LEU A 269 3.93 12.04 -2.86
N PRO A 270 3.93 13.31 -3.31
CA PRO A 270 5.06 13.85 -4.06
C PRO A 270 6.23 14.25 -3.18
N SER A 271 7.39 14.35 -3.81
CA SER A 271 8.63 14.87 -3.26
C SER A 271 9.02 16.19 -3.91
N SER A 272 9.97 16.87 -3.29
CA SER A 272 10.70 18.00 -3.87
C SER A 272 12.08 18.14 -3.21
N TYR A 273 12.86 19.14 -3.62
CA TYR A 273 14.16 19.47 -3.01
C TYR A 273 14.12 19.68 -1.49
N LYS A 274 12.93 19.84 -0.87
CA LYS A 274 12.74 19.88 0.59
C LYS A 274 12.93 18.52 1.26
N THR A 275 12.87 17.42 0.50
CA THR A 275 12.94 16.05 1.02
C THR A 275 14.38 15.68 1.37
N LYS A 276 14.86 16.25 2.48
CA LYS A 276 16.22 16.07 3.00
C LYS A 276 16.19 15.58 4.43
N ASP A 277 17.21 14.83 4.84
CA ASP A 277 17.37 14.35 6.22
C ASP A 277 17.34 15.47 7.26
N SER A 278 17.90 16.63 6.93
CA SER A 278 17.87 17.82 7.78
C SER A 278 16.45 18.27 8.14
N ALA A 279 15.48 18.04 7.25
CA ALA A 279 14.08 18.38 7.50
C ALA A 279 13.43 17.51 8.59
N LEU A 280 13.99 16.33 8.88
CA LEU A 280 13.55 15.42 9.94
C LEU A 280 14.40 15.53 11.22
N ALA A 281 15.47 16.35 11.22
CA ALA A 281 16.47 16.37 12.29
C ALA A 281 15.90 16.72 13.68
N ASN A 282 14.90 17.60 13.73
CA ASN A 282 14.30 18.09 14.97
C ASN A 282 13.05 17.31 15.40
N LEU A 283 12.69 16.22 14.72
CA LEU A 283 11.51 15.43 15.09
C LEU A 283 11.80 14.52 16.28
N ILE A 284 10.83 14.44 17.19
CA ILE A 284 10.88 13.57 18.36
C ILE A 284 10.51 12.14 17.96
N GLY A 285 11.17 11.15 18.56
CA GLY A 285 10.90 9.73 18.35
C GLY A 285 11.80 9.07 17.31
N ILE A 286 11.40 7.86 16.87
CA ILE A 286 12.17 7.06 15.91
C ILE A 286 11.90 7.59 14.50
N ARG A 287 12.80 8.43 14.00
CA ARG A 287 12.66 9.15 12.72
C ARG A 287 12.57 8.22 11.51
N GLU A 288 13.28 7.10 11.56
CA GLU A 288 13.35 6.10 10.49
C GLU A 288 12.03 5.34 10.28
N LYS A 289 11.13 5.34 11.26
CA LYS A 289 9.87 4.59 11.25
C LYS A 289 8.63 5.48 11.08
N ARG A 290 8.80 6.77 10.79
CA ARG A 290 7.67 7.71 10.70
C ARG A 290 6.72 7.37 9.56
N LEU A 291 7.24 7.02 8.38
CA LEU A 291 6.40 6.64 7.23
C LEU A 291 5.59 5.37 7.55
N ASN A 292 6.20 4.38 8.18
CA ASN A 292 5.49 3.18 8.61
C ASN A 292 4.31 3.52 9.54
N LYS A 293 4.55 4.35 10.57
CA LYS A 293 3.50 4.78 11.50
C LYS A 293 2.42 5.61 10.81
N ALA A 294 2.82 6.53 9.93
CA ALA A 294 1.90 7.36 9.17
C ALA A 294 0.96 6.51 8.29
N LEU A 295 1.49 5.50 7.58
CA LEU A 295 0.68 4.57 6.79
C LEU A 295 -0.27 3.74 7.65
N GLN A 296 0.14 3.35 8.87
CA GLN A 296 -0.71 2.61 9.81
C GLN A 296 -1.86 3.44 10.34
N GLN A 297 -1.63 4.72 10.64
CA GLN A 297 -2.57 5.57 11.37
C GLN A 297 -3.45 6.43 10.45
N SER A 298 -3.05 6.66 9.21
CA SER A 298 -3.72 7.60 8.30
C SER A 298 -5.02 7.08 7.68
N GLY A 299 -5.24 5.77 7.67
CA GLY A 299 -6.33 5.16 6.91
C GLY A 299 -6.09 5.06 5.39
N ILE A 300 -4.87 5.31 4.92
CA ILE A 300 -4.46 5.18 3.51
C ILE A 300 -4.79 3.79 2.94
N ALA A 301 -4.68 2.75 3.75
CA ALA A 301 -4.98 1.39 3.35
C ALA A 301 -6.44 1.18 2.88
N ASN A 302 -7.36 2.05 3.27
CA ASN A 302 -8.73 2.00 2.79
C ASN A 302 -8.87 2.44 1.32
N ASP A 303 -7.94 3.26 0.84
CA ASP A 303 -8.01 3.89 -0.48
C ASP A 303 -7.05 3.27 -1.52
N TYR A 304 -6.07 2.43 -1.10
CA TYR A 304 -5.07 1.86 -1.98
C TYR A 304 -4.85 0.37 -1.75
N ASP A 305 -4.59 -0.34 -2.86
CA ASP A 305 -4.29 -1.78 -2.87
C ASP A 305 -2.77 -2.01 -2.86
N TYR A 306 -2.02 -1.09 -3.51
CA TYR A 306 -0.56 -1.09 -3.56
C TYR A 306 0.02 0.28 -3.22
N VAL A 307 1.13 0.28 -2.51
CA VAL A 307 2.00 1.44 -2.30
C VAL A 307 3.37 1.11 -2.86
N LEU A 308 3.84 1.87 -3.83
CA LEU A 308 5.20 1.79 -4.36
C LEU A 308 6.02 2.94 -3.81
N ILE A 309 7.19 2.63 -3.27
CA ILE A 309 8.07 3.61 -2.62
C ILE A 309 9.33 3.76 -3.45
N ASP A 310 9.52 4.92 -4.06
CA ASP A 310 10.77 5.30 -4.72
C ASP A 310 11.75 5.85 -3.68
N THR A 311 12.91 5.22 -3.54
CA THR A 311 13.89 5.59 -2.53
C THR A 311 15.10 6.29 -3.15
N PRO A 312 15.72 7.28 -2.47
CA PRO A 312 16.97 7.85 -2.93
C PRO A 312 18.11 6.81 -2.89
N PRO A 313 19.20 7.02 -3.64
CA PRO A 313 20.34 6.09 -3.65
C PRO A 313 21.19 6.14 -2.38
N SER A 314 21.04 7.16 -1.56
CA SER A 314 21.81 7.40 -0.34
C SER A 314 21.28 6.59 0.85
N ALA A 315 22.17 6.24 1.79
CA ALA A 315 21.80 5.58 3.05
C ALA A 315 21.42 6.63 4.11
N THR A 316 20.23 7.19 4.02
CA THR A 316 19.73 8.29 4.86
C THR A 316 18.55 7.85 5.72
N THR A 317 18.13 8.71 6.66
CA THR A 317 16.91 8.54 7.45
C THR A 317 15.68 8.43 6.54
N ILE A 318 15.64 9.18 5.44
CA ILE A 318 14.56 9.13 4.45
C ILE A 318 14.51 7.76 3.75
N THR A 319 15.67 7.23 3.33
CA THR A 319 15.74 5.87 2.76
C THR A 319 15.26 4.83 3.77
N SER A 320 15.68 4.95 5.03
CA SER A 320 15.24 4.06 6.10
C SER A 320 13.72 4.11 6.28
N ASN A 321 13.09 5.30 6.22
CA ASN A 321 11.64 5.42 6.24
C ASN A 321 10.96 4.57 5.16
N GLY A 322 11.47 4.61 3.93
CA GLY A 322 10.95 3.80 2.82
C GLY A 322 11.06 2.30 3.09
N LEU A 323 12.22 1.86 3.60
CA LEU A 323 12.46 0.44 3.87
C LEU A 323 11.64 -0.08 5.07
N TYR A 324 11.54 0.70 6.17
CA TYR A 324 10.72 0.33 7.32
C TYR A 324 9.22 0.31 7.03
N ALA A 325 8.76 1.14 6.08
CA ALA A 325 7.37 1.13 5.63
C ALA A 325 7.06 -0.02 4.67
N ALA A 326 8.07 -0.59 4.00
CA ALA A 326 7.88 -1.61 2.99
C ALA A 326 7.71 -3.01 3.60
N GLN A 327 6.68 -3.73 3.17
CA GLN A 327 6.55 -5.17 3.40
C GLN A 327 7.53 -5.92 2.48
N TYR A 328 7.69 -5.44 1.26
CA TYR A 328 8.49 -6.07 0.22
C TYR A 328 9.53 -5.12 -0.34
N VAL A 329 10.67 -5.67 -0.77
CA VAL A 329 11.75 -4.91 -1.40
C VAL A 329 12.09 -5.53 -2.75
N VAL A 330 12.19 -4.69 -3.77
CA VAL A 330 12.70 -5.04 -5.10
C VAL A 330 14.04 -4.32 -5.30
N ILE A 331 15.06 -5.05 -5.75
CA ILE A 331 16.42 -4.54 -5.89
C ILE A 331 16.79 -4.45 -7.37
N PRO A 332 16.73 -3.27 -8.02
CA PRO A 332 17.27 -3.11 -9.37
C PRO A 332 18.80 -3.13 -9.37
N SER A 333 19.37 -3.80 -10.35
CA SER A 333 20.83 -3.86 -10.53
C SER A 333 21.22 -3.94 -12.00
N GLN A 334 22.16 -3.10 -12.42
CA GLN A 334 22.83 -3.30 -13.70
C GLN A 334 23.72 -4.54 -13.60
N MET A 335 23.78 -5.36 -14.67
CA MET A 335 24.58 -6.58 -14.70
C MET A 335 26.05 -6.28 -15.08
N GLU A 336 26.68 -5.43 -14.27
CA GLU A 336 28.09 -5.06 -14.37
C GLU A 336 28.89 -5.67 -13.22
N TYR A 337 30.20 -5.92 -13.42
CA TYR A 337 31.05 -6.59 -12.43
C TYR A 337 31.03 -5.92 -11.05
N LEU A 338 31.12 -4.59 -11.01
CA LEU A 338 31.08 -3.82 -9.75
C LEU A 338 29.70 -3.77 -9.12
N SER A 339 28.63 -3.95 -9.89
CA SER A 339 27.27 -3.92 -9.40
C SER A 339 26.93 -5.10 -8.48
N VAL A 340 27.64 -6.24 -8.63
CA VAL A 340 27.50 -7.39 -7.73
C VAL A 340 27.84 -7.02 -6.28
N TYR A 341 28.81 -6.14 -6.08
CA TYR A 341 29.16 -5.63 -4.74
C TYR A 341 28.08 -4.67 -4.23
N GLY A 342 27.50 -3.85 -5.10
CA GLY A 342 26.44 -2.91 -4.77
C GLY A 342 25.13 -3.56 -4.34
N ILE A 343 24.88 -4.82 -4.71
CA ILE A 343 23.70 -5.58 -4.28
C ILE A 343 23.74 -5.95 -2.78
N ARG A 344 24.93 -6.07 -2.18
CA ARG A 344 25.07 -6.43 -0.75
C ARG A 344 24.41 -5.42 0.17
N THR A 345 24.60 -4.14 -0.07
CA THR A 345 24.07 -3.07 0.81
C THR A 345 22.54 -3.09 0.89
N PRO A 346 21.79 -3.06 -0.22
CA PRO A 346 20.32 -3.14 -0.13
C PRO A 346 19.84 -4.45 0.47
N ILE A 347 20.50 -5.58 0.27
CA ILE A 347 20.18 -6.86 0.92
C ILE A 347 20.37 -6.74 2.44
N SER A 348 21.52 -6.23 2.89
CA SER A 348 21.80 -6.06 4.33
C SER A 348 20.76 -5.18 4.99
N ARG A 349 20.44 -4.04 4.37
CA ARG A 349 19.42 -3.12 4.88
C ARG A 349 18.03 -3.74 4.96
N ALA A 350 17.61 -4.49 3.93
CA ALA A 350 16.33 -5.18 3.96
C ALA A 350 16.28 -6.25 5.07
N LYS A 351 17.39 -6.97 5.30
CA LYS A 351 17.51 -7.93 6.40
C LYS A 351 17.47 -7.27 7.77
N GLU A 352 18.16 -6.14 7.97
CA GLU A 352 18.08 -5.37 9.22
C GLU A 352 16.62 -4.99 9.54
N VAL A 353 15.88 -4.49 8.53
CA VAL A 353 14.45 -4.21 8.69
C VAL A 353 13.66 -5.47 9.03
N GLN A 354 13.95 -6.59 8.38
CA GLN A 354 13.26 -7.85 8.63
C GLN A 354 13.52 -8.38 10.05
N GLU A 355 14.74 -8.26 10.55
CA GLU A 355 15.12 -8.64 11.91
C GLU A 355 14.39 -7.77 12.96
N GLU A 356 14.27 -6.46 12.72
CA GLU A 356 13.59 -5.55 13.66
C GLU A 356 12.07 -5.57 13.58
N MET A 357 11.51 -5.79 12.39
CA MET A 357 10.07 -5.63 12.10
C MET A 357 9.37 -6.95 11.77
N GLY A 358 10.08 -8.08 11.85
CA GLY A 358 9.56 -9.42 11.61
C GLY A 358 9.19 -9.66 10.14
N LYS A 359 7.92 -9.48 9.77
CA LYS A 359 7.40 -9.81 8.43
C LYS A 359 7.63 -8.72 7.36
N ARG A 360 8.42 -7.67 7.65
CA ARG A 360 8.71 -6.57 6.72
C ARG A 360 10.09 -6.69 6.11
N GLY A 361 10.32 -5.96 5.01
CA GLY A 361 11.60 -5.98 4.32
C GLY A 361 11.88 -7.25 3.53
N VAL A 362 10.84 -8.05 3.22
CA VAL A 362 11.01 -9.31 2.47
C VAL A 362 11.47 -9.02 1.05
N ILE A 363 12.63 -9.54 0.66
CA ILE A 363 13.19 -9.31 -0.68
C ILE A 363 12.45 -10.18 -1.69
N LEU A 364 11.73 -9.56 -2.62
CA LEU A 364 11.05 -10.24 -3.72
C LEU A 364 12.04 -10.77 -4.75
N GLY A 365 13.10 -10.00 -5.01
CA GLY A 365 14.15 -10.41 -5.92
C GLY A 365 14.96 -9.25 -6.47
N ILE A 366 15.91 -9.61 -7.34
CA ILE A 366 16.79 -8.69 -8.05
C ILE A 366 16.29 -8.55 -9.48
N VAL A 367 16.10 -7.30 -9.95
CA VAL A 367 15.72 -6.99 -11.32
C VAL A 367 16.98 -6.61 -12.10
N PRO A 368 17.43 -7.42 -13.08
CA PRO A 368 18.48 -7.03 -13.99
C PRO A 368 18.02 -5.86 -14.88
N MET A 369 18.71 -4.74 -14.79
CA MET A 369 18.37 -3.51 -15.50
C MET A 369 19.37 -3.24 -16.63
N MET A 370 18.88 -2.65 -17.72
CA MET A 370 19.69 -2.19 -18.86
C MET A 370 20.56 -3.32 -19.47
N THR A 371 20.01 -4.54 -19.49
CA THR A 371 20.70 -5.66 -20.11
C THR A 371 20.74 -5.51 -21.64
N GLU A 372 21.78 -6.04 -22.27
CA GLU A 372 21.95 -6.00 -23.74
C GLU A 372 21.97 -7.41 -24.30
N LYS A 373 21.42 -7.58 -25.51
CA LYS A 373 21.43 -8.87 -26.23
C LYS A 373 22.89 -9.22 -26.57
N ASN A 374 23.23 -10.52 -26.47
CA ASN A 374 24.54 -11.07 -26.85
C ASN A 374 25.77 -10.60 -26.02
N VAL A 375 25.54 -9.94 -24.88
CA VAL A 375 26.61 -9.57 -23.98
C VAL A 375 26.84 -10.70 -22.98
N LYS A 376 27.80 -11.60 -23.28
CA LYS A 376 28.12 -12.78 -22.44
C LYS A 376 28.38 -12.44 -20.97
N ILE A 377 28.95 -11.27 -20.70
CA ILE A 377 29.22 -10.83 -19.33
C ILE A 377 27.94 -10.70 -18.48
N HIS A 378 26.80 -10.29 -19.07
CA HIS A 378 25.52 -10.20 -18.35
C HIS A 378 25.04 -11.58 -17.89
N THR A 379 25.19 -12.61 -18.72
CA THR A 379 24.85 -14.00 -18.35
C THR A 379 25.77 -14.51 -17.23
N THR A 380 27.07 -14.27 -17.35
CA THR A 380 28.06 -14.67 -16.33
C THR A 380 27.78 -13.98 -15.00
N ILE A 381 27.44 -12.68 -15.02
CA ILE A 381 27.14 -11.94 -13.80
C ILE A 381 25.82 -12.42 -13.17
N LYS A 382 24.77 -12.70 -13.96
CA LYS A 382 23.54 -13.31 -13.45
C LYS A 382 23.80 -14.63 -12.71
N GLN A 383 24.61 -15.51 -13.32
CA GLN A 383 25.02 -16.78 -12.69
C GLN A 383 25.81 -16.52 -11.40
N SER A 384 26.73 -15.58 -11.41
CA SER A 384 27.50 -15.19 -10.22
C SER A 384 26.61 -14.65 -9.09
N VAL A 385 25.58 -13.84 -9.43
CA VAL A 385 24.60 -13.33 -8.48
C VAL A 385 23.79 -14.48 -7.89
N GLN A 386 23.30 -15.41 -8.71
CA GLN A 386 22.56 -16.58 -8.25
C GLN A 386 23.38 -17.47 -7.32
N GLN A 387 24.67 -17.69 -7.63
CA GLN A 387 25.57 -18.50 -6.81
C GLN A 387 25.93 -17.82 -5.48
N ARG A 388 26.17 -16.49 -5.49
CA ARG A 388 26.60 -15.74 -4.30
C ARG A 388 25.47 -15.39 -3.35
N PHE A 389 24.28 -15.17 -3.89
CA PHE A 389 23.07 -14.79 -3.12
C PHE A 389 22.02 -15.91 -3.21
N GLN A 390 22.42 -17.11 -2.78
CA GLN A 390 21.52 -18.27 -2.74
C GLN A 390 20.24 -17.93 -1.98
N GLY A 391 19.09 -18.33 -2.57
CA GLY A 391 17.77 -18.02 -2.03
C GLY A 391 17.14 -16.70 -2.55
N LEU A 392 17.92 -15.83 -3.24
CA LEU A 392 17.33 -14.67 -3.90
C LEU A 392 16.89 -14.99 -5.33
N THR A 393 15.69 -14.55 -5.67
CA THR A 393 15.13 -14.72 -7.01
C THR A 393 15.69 -13.65 -7.96
N ILE A 394 16.11 -14.05 -9.15
CA ILE A 394 16.31 -13.11 -10.27
C ILE A 394 14.98 -12.96 -10.98
N LEU A 395 14.47 -11.74 -10.99
CA LEU A 395 13.22 -11.37 -11.64
C LEU A 395 13.43 -11.10 -13.15
N GLN A 396 12.32 -10.83 -13.84
CA GLN A 396 12.35 -10.44 -15.26
C GLN A 396 13.34 -9.29 -15.48
N GLU A 397 14.19 -9.44 -16.46
CA GLU A 397 15.14 -8.40 -16.86
C GLU A 397 14.47 -7.30 -17.69
N ILE A 398 14.98 -6.10 -17.57
CA ILE A 398 14.62 -4.95 -18.40
C ILE A 398 15.82 -4.60 -19.27
N LYS A 399 15.64 -4.75 -20.58
CA LYS A 399 16.68 -4.46 -21.56
C LYS A 399 16.89 -2.96 -21.73
N ARG A 400 18.13 -2.59 -22.11
CA ARG A 400 18.42 -1.23 -22.54
C ARG A 400 17.62 -0.91 -23.80
N ALA A 401 16.82 0.17 -23.76
CA ALA A 401 16.04 0.62 -24.90
C ALA A 401 15.95 2.16 -24.89
N ALA A 402 16.23 2.79 -26.05
CA ALA A 402 16.10 4.24 -26.21
C ALA A 402 14.67 4.72 -25.93
N ALA A 403 13.68 3.88 -26.22
CA ALA A 403 12.28 4.15 -25.96
C ALA A 403 11.97 4.47 -24.48
N VAL A 404 12.75 3.94 -23.52
CA VAL A 404 12.57 4.26 -22.09
C VAL A 404 12.89 5.73 -21.83
N GLY A 405 14.00 6.24 -22.39
CA GLY A 405 14.36 7.65 -22.30
C GLY A 405 13.33 8.57 -23.00
N GLN A 406 12.88 8.17 -24.19
CA GLN A 406 11.87 8.90 -24.95
C GLN A 406 10.52 8.97 -24.20
N ALA A 407 10.06 7.86 -23.62
CA ALA A 407 8.85 7.82 -22.80
C ALA A 407 8.97 8.72 -21.56
N SER A 408 10.14 8.73 -20.94
CA SER A 408 10.45 9.60 -19.79
C SER A 408 10.37 11.08 -20.14
N GLN A 409 10.88 11.48 -21.32
CA GLN A 409 10.81 12.87 -21.81
C GLN A 409 9.38 13.36 -21.98
N VAL A 410 8.47 12.50 -22.42
CA VAL A 410 7.04 12.83 -22.56
C VAL A 410 6.21 12.45 -21.33
N ARG A 411 6.88 12.09 -20.23
CA ARG A 411 6.26 11.73 -18.94
C ARG A 411 5.18 10.68 -19.05
N GLN A 412 5.45 9.66 -19.84
CA GLN A 412 4.56 8.51 -20.02
C GLN A 412 5.21 7.23 -19.52
N PRO A 413 4.47 6.34 -18.85
CA PRO A 413 4.88 4.97 -18.65
C PRO A 413 5.10 4.29 -20.02
N ILE A 414 6.07 3.38 -20.07
CA ILE A 414 6.50 2.78 -21.33
C ILE A 414 5.37 2.05 -22.07
N SER A 415 4.45 1.42 -21.33
CA SER A 415 3.31 0.71 -21.95
C SER A 415 2.30 1.66 -22.58
N LEU A 416 2.08 2.84 -21.99
CA LEU A 416 1.28 3.89 -22.61
C LEU A 416 1.97 4.46 -23.84
N PHE A 417 3.28 4.72 -23.74
CA PHE A 417 4.08 5.21 -24.85
C PHE A 417 4.13 4.23 -26.02
N ALA A 418 4.13 2.92 -25.75
CA ALA A 418 4.15 1.86 -26.74
C ALA A 418 2.88 1.80 -27.62
N GLU A 419 1.77 2.36 -27.19
CA GLU A 419 0.54 2.44 -27.98
C GLU A 419 0.77 3.23 -29.28
N HIS A 420 1.71 4.19 -29.26
CA HIS A 420 2.06 5.04 -30.38
C HIS A 420 3.50 4.86 -30.89
N ASN A 421 4.29 3.99 -30.24
CA ASN A 421 5.70 3.74 -30.60
C ASN A 421 6.02 2.26 -30.59
N LYS A 422 6.07 1.65 -31.78
CA LYS A 422 6.35 0.21 -31.96
C LYS A 422 7.72 -0.19 -31.39
N GLY A 423 8.70 0.70 -31.35
CA GLY A 423 10.03 0.44 -30.77
C GLY A 423 10.02 0.24 -29.24
N ALA A 424 8.92 0.63 -28.59
CA ALA A 424 8.75 0.45 -27.15
C ALA A 424 8.08 -0.89 -26.77
N ALA A 425 7.50 -1.61 -27.73
CA ALA A 425 6.64 -2.77 -27.44
C ALA A 425 7.38 -3.90 -26.68
N GLU A 426 8.65 -4.20 -27.05
CA GLU A 426 9.41 -5.25 -26.37
C GLU A 426 9.65 -4.90 -24.90
N VAL A 427 10.07 -3.68 -24.60
CA VAL A 427 10.37 -3.28 -23.23
C VAL A 427 9.10 -3.07 -22.42
N ALA A 428 7.99 -2.65 -23.03
CA ALA A 428 6.68 -2.59 -22.39
C ALA A 428 6.22 -3.98 -21.92
N THR A 429 6.37 -5.01 -22.78
CA THR A 429 6.07 -6.40 -22.43
C THR A 429 6.93 -6.89 -21.25
N GLN A 430 8.20 -6.46 -21.16
CA GLN A 430 9.08 -6.83 -20.05
C GLN A 430 8.58 -6.22 -18.72
N PHE A 431 8.11 -4.98 -18.70
CA PHE A 431 7.53 -4.37 -17.49
C PHE A 431 6.22 -5.05 -17.07
N SER A 432 5.37 -5.41 -18.02
CA SER A 432 4.16 -6.17 -17.75
C SER A 432 4.48 -7.55 -17.14
N ALA A 433 5.42 -8.28 -17.73
CA ALA A 433 5.88 -9.57 -17.21
C ALA A 433 6.53 -9.45 -15.82
N LEU A 434 7.35 -8.42 -15.60
CA LEU A 434 7.95 -8.13 -14.30
C LEU A 434 6.87 -7.90 -13.23
N THR A 435 5.87 -7.08 -13.54
CA THR A 435 4.79 -6.77 -12.61
C THR A 435 3.99 -8.02 -12.25
N GLN A 436 3.65 -8.86 -13.22
CA GLN A 436 2.98 -10.14 -12.95
C GLN A 436 3.85 -11.08 -12.10
N GLN A 437 5.16 -11.12 -12.36
CA GLN A 437 6.09 -11.94 -11.59
C GLN A 437 6.20 -11.44 -10.13
N ILE A 438 6.22 -10.13 -9.91
CA ILE A 438 6.17 -9.51 -8.58
C ILE A 438 4.88 -9.92 -7.84
N MET A 439 3.72 -9.79 -8.48
CA MET A 439 2.43 -10.17 -7.89
C MET A 439 2.40 -11.66 -7.53
N THR A 440 2.85 -12.52 -8.44
CA THR A 440 2.92 -13.97 -8.21
C THR A 440 3.84 -14.29 -7.03
N ARG A 441 5.00 -13.62 -6.95
CA ARG A 441 5.96 -13.83 -5.87
C ARG A 441 5.41 -13.40 -4.52
N ILE A 442 4.70 -12.25 -4.46
CA ILE A 442 4.00 -11.80 -3.27
C ILE A 442 3.01 -12.87 -2.81
N ASN A 443 2.14 -13.34 -3.71
CA ASN A 443 1.13 -14.35 -3.39
C ASN A 443 1.76 -15.67 -2.89
N GLN A 444 2.88 -16.12 -3.47
CA GLN A 444 3.62 -17.29 -3.01
C GLN A 444 4.14 -17.12 -1.58
N ILE A 445 4.75 -15.96 -1.26
CA ILE A 445 5.26 -15.67 0.08
C ILE A 445 4.11 -15.61 1.08
N GLU A 446 3.02 -14.93 0.73
CA GLU A 446 1.84 -14.80 1.59
C GLU A 446 1.17 -16.15 1.88
N SER A 447 1.09 -17.02 0.87
CA SER A 447 0.54 -18.38 1.03
C SER A 447 1.44 -19.27 1.89
N SER A 448 2.76 -19.13 1.82
CA SER A 448 3.70 -19.94 2.60
C SER A 448 3.75 -19.56 4.09
N VAL A 449 3.39 -18.33 4.44
CA VAL A 449 3.33 -17.85 5.84
C VAL A 449 1.97 -18.19 6.49
N GLY A 450 1.00 -18.55 5.66
CA GLY A 450 -0.35 -18.94 6.09
C GLY A 450 -0.52 -20.41 6.45
N MET A 451 0.49 -21.24 6.20
CA MET A 451 0.57 -22.62 6.66
C MET A 451 1.42 -22.68 7.93
#